data_9351422e312dd76adb2d103c0f228dc5
#
_entry.id   9351422e312dd76adb2d103c0f228dc5
#
_cell.length_a   1.000
_cell.length_b   1.000
_cell.length_c   1.000
_cell.angle_alpha   90.00
_cell.angle_beta   90.00
_cell.angle_gamma   90.00
#
_symmetry.space_group_name_H-M   'P 1'
#
loop_
_entity.id
_entity.type
_entity.pdbx_description
1 polymer ?
#
loop_
_entity_poly.entity_id
_entity_poly.type
_entity_poly.pdbx_seq_one_letter_code
_entity_poly.pdbx_strand_id
1 'polypeptide(L)'
;MTVTPVLAVEDKTSNQPKQFKSMVKKSKNTSDEYKYAYVNMDFWNNFNDENLNTYINRAIKNNYDLKNATLAVEEYYQNTRIQFANELPQVGVGFAPSYLKMPGKASWDWAFATPALANYEADIFLKNRDKTKSAKKLYEGSKFDERAAYIAIASSVGSAYFNIVRLDKLIDLQKEIVDLRQEIYDLMLASNREGLASTADTVKANKSLVQGQTDLIELQKQREFLLHQLAVLVGDSPENVSEFKRTPFENINYTGVIPSEISSDIIVQRPDYLKAEAMVEKAGIDVRVARKEFLPTINLTGLALFNAADFGSAWSTKGMLAALAAGAILPVFTGGRRVANLKLKKVQYDEILNKYLQTNLTAIQEVNDALVSVKKDTEKMTQTKKQAELEKTDFMYNRDKYNQGVISKLDLIQFKENLLTIDKLVAQQQIECMVDYISLYKAVGSKI
;
A
#
# COMPACT_ATOMS: atom_id res chain seq x y z
N MET A 1 -28.36 -35.50 20.63
CA MET A 1 -26.95 -35.03 20.68
C MET A 1 -27.00 -33.52 20.67
N THR A 2 -26.91 -32.93 21.85
CA THR A 2 -26.98 -31.47 22.07
C THR A 2 -25.56 -30.92 22.03
N VAL A 3 -25.27 -30.04 21.05
CA VAL A 3 -24.02 -29.33 20.95
C VAL A 3 -24.03 -28.18 21.96
N THR A 4 -23.13 -28.20 22.90
CA THR A 4 -22.91 -27.15 23.90
C THR A 4 -22.22 -25.95 23.23
N PRO A 5 -22.65 -24.70 23.49
CA PRO A 5 -22.00 -23.53 22.91
C PRO A 5 -20.65 -23.25 23.56
N VAL A 6 -19.68 -22.90 22.73
CA VAL A 6 -18.36 -22.41 23.12
C VAL A 6 -18.53 -21.14 23.99
N LEU A 7 -18.02 -21.19 25.21
CA LEU A 7 -18.00 -20.05 26.14
C LEU A 7 -17.24 -18.87 25.49
N ALA A 8 -17.91 -17.74 25.42
CA ALA A 8 -17.30 -16.46 25.11
C ALA A 8 -16.25 -16.15 26.19
N VAL A 9 -15.02 -15.92 25.78
CA VAL A 9 -13.96 -15.43 26.65
C VAL A 9 -14.24 -13.96 26.93
N GLU A 10 -14.77 -13.66 28.12
CA GLU A 10 -14.88 -12.29 28.62
C GLU A 10 -13.46 -11.69 28.74
N ASP A 11 -13.28 -10.54 28.13
CA ASP A 11 -12.05 -9.75 28.14
C ASP A 11 -11.81 -9.17 29.54
N LYS A 12 -11.11 -9.92 30.41
CA LYS A 12 -10.69 -9.48 31.76
C LYS A 12 -9.40 -8.65 31.68
N THR A 13 -9.43 -7.50 30.99
CA THR A 13 -8.29 -6.56 30.94
C THR A 13 -8.16 -5.66 32.18
N SER A 14 -8.92 -5.89 33.26
CA SER A 14 -8.96 -4.95 34.41
C SER A 14 -7.82 -5.05 35.42
N ASN A 15 -6.91 -6.05 35.33
CA ASN A 15 -5.86 -6.28 36.34
C ASN A 15 -4.42 -6.27 35.81
N GLN A 16 -4.14 -5.49 34.73
CA GLN A 16 -2.74 -5.32 34.31
C GLN A 16 -2.02 -4.27 35.18
N PRO A 17 -0.75 -4.51 35.59
CA PRO A 17 0.03 -3.57 36.37
C PRO A 17 0.10 -2.19 35.73
N LYS A 18 -0.02 -1.11 36.49
CA LYS A 18 0.01 0.28 36.00
C LYS A 18 1.23 0.60 35.12
N GLN A 19 2.37 -0.06 35.38
CA GLN A 19 3.59 0.05 34.56
C GLN A 19 3.41 -0.52 33.16
N PHE A 20 2.67 -1.61 32.99
CA PHE A 20 2.42 -2.18 31.62
C PHE A 20 1.51 -1.28 30.81
N LYS A 21 0.48 -0.68 31.42
CA LYS A 21 -0.38 0.33 30.76
C LYS A 21 0.39 1.59 30.32
N SER A 22 1.39 2.02 31.11
CA SER A 22 2.23 3.17 30.73
C SER A 22 3.22 2.84 29.61
N MET A 23 3.77 1.62 29.56
CA MET A 23 4.60 1.15 28.44
C MET A 23 3.81 0.99 27.15
N VAL A 24 2.58 0.45 27.20
CA VAL A 24 1.70 0.32 26.04
C VAL A 24 1.24 1.69 25.55
N LYS A 25 0.98 2.65 26.46
CA LYS A 25 0.60 4.02 26.11
C LYS A 25 1.77 4.82 25.52
N LYS A 26 3.00 4.59 25.99
CA LYS A 26 4.24 5.17 25.45
C LYS A 26 4.57 4.59 24.07
N SER A 27 4.35 3.28 23.86
CA SER A 27 4.48 2.62 22.55
C SER A 27 3.46 3.12 21.52
N LYS A 28 2.22 3.44 21.93
CA LYS A 28 1.20 3.97 21.01
C LYS A 28 1.50 5.40 20.55
N ASN A 29 2.08 6.26 21.37
CA ASN A 29 2.40 7.64 20.95
C ASN A 29 3.67 7.74 20.08
N THR A 30 4.64 6.82 20.24
CA THR A 30 5.79 6.70 19.32
C THR A 30 5.44 6.00 17.99
N SER A 31 4.33 5.26 17.94
CA SER A 31 3.94 4.48 16.76
C SER A 31 3.36 5.31 15.62
N ASP A 32 2.90 6.53 15.84
CA ASP A 32 2.29 7.33 14.78
C ASP A 32 3.29 8.29 14.10
N GLU A 33 4.32 8.73 14.81
CA GLU A 33 5.32 9.68 14.29
C GLU A 33 6.15 9.10 13.12
N TYR A 34 6.53 7.82 13.17
CA TYR A 34 7.28 7.18 12.07
C TYR A 34 6.46 7.05 10.79
N LYS A 35 5.13 6.95 10.88
CA LYS A 35 4.23 6.84 9.72
C LYS A 35 4.27 8.11 8.86
N TYR A 36 4.30 9.27 9.52
CA TYR A 36 4.47 10.56 8.84
C TYR A 36 5.87 10.72 8.24
N ALA A 37 6.90 10.18 8.91
CA ALA A 37 8.26 10.15 8.37
C ALA A 37 8.37 9.33 7.07
N TYR A 38 7.54 8.29 6.89
CA TYR A 38 7.48 7.54 5.63
C TYR A 38 6.96 8.38 4.46
N VAL A 39 6.03 9.31 4.73
CA VAL A 39 5.35 10.11 3.71
C VAL A 39 6.10 11.41 3.39
N ASN A 40 7.07 11.84 4.22
CA ASN A 40 7.79 13.12 4.02
C ASN A 40 6.82 14.30 3.75
N MET A 41 6.16 14.78 4.80
CA MET A 41 5.16 15.84 4.67
C MET A 41 5.71 17.16 4.13
N ASP A 42 7.05 17.39 4.22
CA ASP A 42 7.66 18.61 3.66
C ASP A 42 7.51 18.70 2.15
N PHE A 43 7.59 17.56 1.44
CA PHE A 43 7.28 17.51 0.01
C PHE A 43 5.84 17.97 -0.29
N TRP A 44 4.87 17.48 0.49
CA TRP A 44 3.46 17.80 0.29
C TRP A 44 3.13 19.26 0.65
N ASN A 45 3.82 19.84 1.62
CA ASN A 45 3.68 21.24 1.99
C ASN A 45 4.08 22.20 0.85
N ASN A 46 4.97 21.79 -0.07
CA ASN A 46 5.35 22.59 -1.23
C ASN A 46 4.22 22.84 -2.25
N PHE A 47 3.11 22.11 -2.17
CA PHE A 47 1.91 22.38 -2.97
C PHE A 47 1.05 23.52 -2.40
N ASN A 48 1.33 23.99 -1.19
CA ASN A 48 0.61 25.08 -0.53
C ASN A 48 -0.91 24.87 -0.45
N ASP A 49 -1.36 23.62 -0.30
CA ASP A 49 -2.75 23.22 -0.32
C ASP A 49 -3.15 22.49 0.98
N GLU A 50 -3.88 23.20 1.86
CA GLU A 50 -4.35 22.65 3.13
C GLU A 50 -5.36 21.51 2.96
N ASN A 51 -6.17 21.55 1.89
CA ASN A 51 -7.14 20.48 1.62
C ASN A 51 -6.41 19.19 1.25
N LEU A 52 -5.39 19.27 0.37
CA LEU A 52 -4.54 18.14 0.00
C LEU A 52 -3.87 17.53 1.25
N ASN A 53 -3.24 18.38 2.08
CA ASN A 53 -2.59 17.92 3.31
C ASN A 53 -3.59 17.25 4.27
N THR A 54 -4.81 17.79 4.35
CA THR A 54 -5.88 17.20 5.16
C THR A 54 -6.25 15.80 4.65
N TYR A 55 -6.39 15.58 3.33
CA TYR A 55 -6.71 14.26 2.78
C TYR A 55 -5.57 13.26 2.94
N ILE A 56 -4.32 13.68 2.77
CA ILE A 56 -3.15 12.83 3.04
C ILE A 56 -3.15 12.39 4.52
N ASN A 57 -3.35 13.33 5.45
CA ASN A 57 -3.42 13.03 6.87
C ASN A 57 -4.58 12.09 7.23
N ARG A 58 -5.75 12.27 6.59
CA ARG A 58 -6.89 11.36 6.76
C ARG A 58 -6.57 9.96 6.24
N ALA A 59 -5.92 9.86 5.07
CA ALA A 59 -5.52 8.58 4.50
C ALA A 59 -4.52 7.85 5.41
N ILE A 60 -3.47 8.53 5.91
CA ILE A 60 -2.50 7.95 6.85
C ILE A 60 -3.18 7.34 8.09
N LYS A 61 -4.23 7.98 8.60
CA LYS A 61 -4.94 7.54 9.81
C LYS A 61 -5.98 6.46 9.55
N ASN A 62 -6.72 6.57 8.44
CA ASN A 62 -7.97 5.85 8.27
C ASN A 62 -7.93 4.78 7.17
N ASN A 63 -7.01 4.89 6.19
CA ASN A 63 -6.95 3.96 5.07
C ASN A 63 -6.77 2.51 5.56
N TYR A 64 -7.58 1.60 5.04
CA TYR A 64 -7.59 0.20 5.46
C TYR A 64 -6.40 -0.59 4.90
N ASP A 65 -5.88 -0.24 3.72
CA ASP A 65 -4.69 -0.90 3.16
C ASP A 65 -3.46 -0.59 4.00
N LEU A 66 -3.33 0.65 4.51
CA LEU A 66 -2.26 1.02 5.44
C LEU A 66 -2.40 0.30 6.79
N LYS A 67 -3.63 0.16 7.30
CA LYS A 67 -3.87 -0.64 8.51
C LYS A 67 -3.46 -2.11 8.30
N ASN A 68 -3.81 -2.67 7.15
CA ASN A 68 -3.43 -4.04 6.78
C ASN A 68 -1.92 -4.19 6.62
N ALA A 69 -1.22 -3.22 6.02
CA ALA A 69 0.23 -3.21 5.91
C ALA A 69 0.90 -3.22 7.31
N THR A 70 0.40 -2.41 8.24
CA THR A 70 0.88 -2.40 9.63
C THR A 70 0.60 -3.73 10.35
N LEU A 71 -0.57 -4.34 10.14
CA LEU A 71 -0.90 -5.66 10.70
C LEU A 71 -0.02 -6.77 10.11
N ALA A 72 0.34 -6.68 8.83
CA ALA A 72 1.27 -7.62 8.21
C ALA A 72 2.68 -7.56 8.87
N VAL A 73 3.16 -6.37 9.24
CA VAL A 73 4.41 -6.22 10.00
C VAL A 73 4.32 -6.95 11.35
N GLU A 74 3.21 -6.79 12.07
CA GLU A 74 2.98 -7.50 13.34
C GLU A 74 2.89 -9.02 13.14
N GLU A 75 2.22 -9.49 12.08
CA GLU A 75 2.15 -10.91 11.72
C GLU A 75 3.55 -11.50 11.53
N TYR A 76 4.42 -10.86 10.73
CA TYR A 76 5.80 -11.33 10.53
C TYR A 76 6.63 -11.26 11.80
N TYR A 77 6.37 -10.28 12.67
CA TYR A 77 7.00 -10.24 14.01
C TYR A 77 6.59 -11.44 14.85
N GLN A 78 5.30 -11.78 14.93
CA GLN A 78 4.83 -12.97 15.65
C GLN A 78 5.36 -14.26 15.04
N ASN A 79 5.43 -14.38 13.71
CA ASN A 79 6.07 -15.51 13.03
C ASN A 79 7.55 -15.66 13.40
N THR A 80 8.26 -14.54 13.58
CA THR A 80 9.64 -14.57 14.10
C THR A 80 9.70 -15.11 15.53
N ARG A 81 8.74 -14.74 16.40
CA ARG A 81 8.66 -15.26 17.77
C ARG A 81 8.31 -16.75 17.81
N ILE A 82 7.40 -17.20 16.95
CA ILE A 82 7.06 -18.62 16.78
C ILE A 82 8.32 -19.41 16.36
N GLN A 83 9.08 -18.88 15.40
CA GLN A 83 10.32 -19.54 14.98
C GLN A 83 11.38 -19.56 16.08
N PHE A 84 11.50 -18.45 16.86
CA PHE A 84 12.40 -18.36 18.01
C PHE A 84 12.04 -19.37 19.11
N ALA A 85 10.74 -19.68 19.31
CA ALA A 85 10.31 -20.67 20.30
C ALA A 85 10.90 -22.05 20.05
N ASN A 86 11.29 -22.38 18.80
CA ASN A 86 11.99 -23.63 18.48
C ASN A 86 13.45 -23.66 18.98
N GLU A 87 14.00 -22.53 19.42
CA GLU A 87 15.31 -22.45 20.09
C GLU A 87 15.22 -22.70 21.60
N LEU A 88 14.02 -22.84 22.16
CA LEU A 88 13.75 -22.98 23.59
C LEU A 88 13.24 -24.38 23.92
N PRO A 89 13.45 -24.87 25.17
CA PRO A 89 12.82 -26.09 25.63
C PRO A 89 11.29 -25.98 25.57
N GLN A 90 10.65 -27.05 25.10
CA GLN A 90 9.20 -27.19 25.10
C GLN A 90 8.79 -28.14 26.23
N VAL A 91 7.88 -27.68 27.09
CA VAL A 91 7.39 -28.45 28.23
C VAL A 91 5.89 -28.68 28.07
N GLY A 92 5.48 -29.93 28.14
CA GLY A 92 4.09 -30.32 28.13
C GLY A 92 3.76 -31.18 29.35
N VAL A 93 2.57 -31.00 29.91
CA VAL A 93 2.05 -31.83 31.02
C VAL A 93 0.76 -32.46 30.52
N GLY A 94 0.67 -33.77 30.67
CA GLY A 94 -0.53 -34.54 30.37
C GLY A 94 -1.19 -35.08 31.62
N PHE A 95 -2.45 -35.46 31.55
CA PHE A 95 -3.16 -36.22 32.58
C PHE A 95 -3.89 -37.37 31.88
N ALA A 96 -3.54 -38.61 32.29
CA ALA A 96 -4.06 -39.81 31.64
C ALA A 96 -4.65 -40.77 32.72
N PRO A 97 -5.92 -40.55 33.07
CA PRO A 97 -6.63 -41.54 33.90
C PRO A 97 -6.87 -42.79 33.09
N SER A 98 -6.57 -43.94 33.67
CA SER A 98 -6.73 -45.26 33.07
C SER A 98 -7.45 -46.19 34.00
N TYR A 99 -8.42 -46.94 33.50
CA TYR A 99 -9.06 -48.03 34.21
C TYR A 99 -8.53 -49.34 33.62
N LEU A 100 -7.68 -50.02 34.38
CA LEU A 100 -6.92 -51.15 33.85
C LEU A 100 -6.77 -52.28 34.89
N LYS A 101 -6.57 -53.48 34.38
CA LYS A 101 -6.27 -54.65 35.23
C LYS A 101 -4.77 -54.89 35.25
N MET A 102 -4.15 -54.75 36.43
CA MET A 102 -2.74 -55.00 36.57
C MET A 102 -2.45 -56.52 36.63
N PRO A 103 -1.31 -56.97 36.05
CA PRO A 103 -0.91 -58.38 36.17
C PRO A 103 -0.82 -58.80 37.66
N GLY A 104 -1.47 -59.92 38.02
CA GLY A 104 -1.51 -60.45 39.38
C GLY A 104 -2.64 -59.89 40.26
N LYS A 105 -3.44 -58.93 39.81
CA LYS A 105 -4.63 -58.45 40.52
C LYS A 105 -5.92 -59.05 39.96
N ALA A 106 -6.88 -59.37 40.82
CA ALA A 106 -8.18 -59.95 40.43
C ALA A 106 -9.15 -58.86 39.88
N SER A 107 -9.04 -57.63 40.37
CA SER A 107 -9.90 -56.52 40.05
C SER A 107 -9.29 -55.54 39.06
N TRP A 108 -10.16 -54.77 38.36
CA TRP A 108 -9.81 -53.59 37.63
C TRP A 108 -9.68 -52.44 38.59
N ASP A 109 -8.63 -51.60 38.44
CA ASP A 109 -8.38 -50.45 39.30
C ASP A 109 -8.13 -49.20 38.47
N TRP A 110 -8.39 -48.05 39.02
CA TRP A 110 -7.98 -46.79 38.44
C TRP A 110 -6.49 -46.57 38.63
N ALA A 111 -5.84 -46.06 37.60
CA ALA A 111 -4.47 -45.55 37.63
C ALA A 111 -4.46 -44.14 37.06
N PHE A 112 -3.83 -43.24 37.77
CA PHE A 112 -3.70 -41.81 37.35
C PHE A 112 -2.24 -41.57 37.01
N ALA A 113 -1.96 -41.34 35.72
CA ALA A 113 -0.63 -41.00 35.24
C ALA A 113 -0.60 -39.55 34.80
N THR A 114 0.37 -38.80 35.28
CA THR A 114 0.60 -37.41 34.92
C THR A 114 2.00 -37.28 34.35
N PRO A 115 2.18 -37.51 33.04
CA PRO A 115 3.46 -37.31 32.37
C PRO A 115 3.76 -35.83 32.18
N ALA A 116 4.93 -35.39 32.59
CA ALA A 116 5.52 -34.11 32.23
C ALA A 116 6.70 -34.41 31.29
N LEU A 117 6.65 -33.85 30.09
CA LEU A 117 7.67 -34.04 29.05
C LEU A 117 8.34 -32.71 28.74
N ALA A 118 9.66 -32.69 28.77
CA ALA A 118 10.46 -31.57 28.32
C ALA A 118 11.30 -32.02 27.11
N ASN A 119 11.15 -31.32 25.98
CA ASN A 119 11.94 -31.59 24.77
C ASN A 119 12.73 -30.36 24.38
N TYR A 120 14.00 -30.52 24.09
CA TYR A 120 14.88 -29.45 23.65
C TYR A 120 15.85 -29.95 22.58
N GLU A 121 15.82 -29.35 21.39
CA GLU A 121 16.85 -29.54 20.37
C GLU A 121 18.03 -28.61 20.66
N ALA A 122 19.13 -29.17 21.15
CA ALA A 122 20.36 -28.39 21.40
C ALA A 122 20.95 -27.93 20.07
N ASP A 123 20.80 -26.65 19.76
CA ASP A 123 21.17 -26.05 18.46
C ASP A 123 22.68 -25.78 18.33
N ILE A 124 23.51 -26.80 18.55
CA ILE A 124 24.97 -26.71 18.53
C ILE A 124 25.48 -26.17 17.18
N PHE A 125 24.82 -26.55 16.09
CA PHE A 125 25.17 -26.11 14.74
C PHE A 125 24.44 -24.83 14.31
N LEU A 126 23.67 -24.21 15.19
CA LEU A 126 22.94 -22.97 14.95
C LEU A 126 21.95 -23.05 13.76
N LYS A 127 21.32 -24.22 13.55
CA LYS A 127 20.33 -24.43 12.51
C LYS A 127 19.02 -23.68 12.83
N ASN A 128 18.49 -23.83 14.04
CA ASN A 128 17.25 -23.19 14.47
C ASN A 128 17.44 -21.69 14.62
N ARG A 129 18.62 -21.25 15.11
CA ARG A 129 19.01 -19.83 15.15
C ARG A 129 19.07 -19.21 13.75
N ASP A 130 19.56 -19.94 12.72
CA ASP A 130 19.54 -19.44 11.34
C ASP A 130 18.10 -19.39 10.78
N LYS A 131 17.22 -20.33 11.13
CA LYS A 131 15.79 -20.24 10.79
C LYS A 131 15.14 -18.99 11.39
N THR A 132 15.44 -18.67 12.65
CA THR A 132 14.98 -17.43 13.28
C THR A 132 15.54 -16.18 12.58
N LYS A 133 16.81 -16.20 12.16
CA LYS A 133 17.38 -15.11 11.36
C LYS A 133 16.70 -14.97 10.01
N SER A 134 16.35 -16.07 9.35
CA SER A 134 15.58 -16.06 8.10
C SER A 134 14.20 -15.42 8.31
N ALA A 135 13.49 -15.79 9.38
CA ALA A 135 12.23 -15.16 9.74
C ALA A 135 12.37 -13.66 10.07
N LYS A 136 13.47 -13.25 10.73
CA LYS A 136 13.77 -11.82 10.98
C LYS A 136 13.96 -11.05 9.69
N LYS A 137 14.56 -11.62 8.64
CA LYS A 137 14.70 -10.95 7.34
C LYS A 137 13.35 -10.77 6.63
N LEU A 138 12.40 -11.70 6.80
CA LEU A 138 11.01 -11.49 6.36
C LEU A 138 10.33 -10.34 7.12
N TYR A 139 10.53 -10.27 8.43
CA TYR A 139 10.01 -9.18 9.24
C TYR A 139 10.64 -7.82 8.86
N GLU A 140 11.94 -7.77 8.56
CA GLU A 140 12.59 -6.56 8.02
C GLU A 140 11.98 -6.17 6.67
N GLY A 141 11.80 -7.14 5.76
CA GLY A 141 11.14 -6.93 4.47
C GLY A 141 9.73 -6.38 4.58
N SER A 142 8.93 -6.87 5.55
CA SER A 142 7.56 -6.38 5.75
C SER A 142 7.50 -4.92 6.21
N LYS A 143 8.50 -4.41 6.92
CA LYS A 143 8.61 -2.98 7.26
C LYS A 143 8.86 -2.12 6.04
N PHE A 144 9.63 -2.62 5.08
CA PHE A 144 9.83 -1.92 3.82
C PHE A 144 8.56 -1.93 2.96
N ASP A 145 7.78 -3.02 2.99
CA ASP A 145 6.46 -3.07 2.35
C ASP A 145 5.50 -2.06 2.97
N GLU A 146 5.46 -1.97 4.29
CA GLU A 146 4.67 -0.96 4.99
C GLU A 146 5.06 0.44 4.51
N ARG A 147 6.35 0.78 4.51
CA ARG A 147 6.83 2.08 4.04
C ARG A 147 6.45 2.35 2.58
N ALA A 148 6.59 1.37 1.70
CA ALA A 148 6.17 1.48 0.29
C ALA A 148 4.67 1.75 0.16
N ALA A 149 3.83 1.09 0.98
CA ALA A 149 2.39 1.30 1.00
C ALA A 149 2.02 2.74 1.40
N TYR A 150 2.67 3.31 2.42
CA TYR A 150 2.45 4.72 2.82
C TYR A 150 2.78 5.69 1.70
N ILE A 151 3.92 5.53 1.03
CA ILE A 151 4.31 6.36 -0.12
C ILE A 151 3.31 6.21 -1.27
N ALA A 152 2.90 4.98 -1.59
CA ALA A 152 1.97 4.71 -2.67
C ALA A 152 0.58 5.31 -2.42
N ILE A 153 0.03 5.15 -1.22
CA ILE A 153 -1.28 5.71 -0.86
C ILE A 153 -1.24 7.24 -0.87
N ALA A 154 -0.22 7.87 -0.27
CA ALA A 154 -0.08 9.33 -0.31
C ALA A 154 0.00 9.85 -1.76
N SER A 155 0.78 9.18 -2.62
CA SER A 155 0.87 9.51 -4.06
C SER A 155 -0.47 9.33 -4.77
N SER A 156 -1.22 8.27 -4.45
CA SER A 156 -2.54 8.02 -5.04
C SER A 156 -3.57 9.08 -4.61
N VAL A 157 -3.55 9.49 -3.34
CA VAL A 157 -4.39 10.57 -2.82
C VAL A 157 -4.08 11.89 -3.54
N GLY A 158 -2.80 12.25 -3.65
CA GLY A 158 -2.38 13.48 -4.34
C GLY A 158 -2.78 13.49 -5.82
N SER A 159 -2.52 12.38 -6.53
CA SER A 159 -2.89 12.25 -7.94
C SER A 159 -4.41 12.29 -8.15
N ALA A 160 -5.19 11.60 -7.30
CA ALA A 160 -6.65 11.65 -7.37
C ALA A 160 -7.17 13.07 -7.11
N TYR A 161 -6.66 13.74 -6.08
CA TYR A 161 -7.03 15.10 -5.71
C TYR A 161 -6.79 16.10 -6.86
N PHE A 162 -5.60 16.14 -7.44
CA PHE A 162 -5.29 17.04 -8.55
C PHE A 162 -6.09 16.71 -9.81
N ASN A 163 -6.33 15.44 -10.10
CA ASN A 163 -7.20 15.07 -11.22
C ASN A 163 -8.66 15.50 -11.01
N ILE A 164 -9.18 15.51 -9.77
CA ILE A 164 -10.51 16.06 -9.47
C ILE A 164 -10.51 17.57 -9.73
N VAL A 165 -9.50 18.32 -9.26
CA VAL A 165 -9.39 19.77 -9.52
C VAL A 165 -9.30 20.07 -11.01
N ARG A 166 -8.56 19.24 -11.78
CA ARG A 166 -8.56 19.33 -13.25
C ARG A 166 -9.96 19.20 -13.82
N LEU A 167 -10.69 18.17 -13.41
CA LEU A 167 -12.04 17.91 -13.92
C LEU A 167 -13.03 19.00 -13.53
N ASP A 168 -12.93 19.58 -12.32
CA ASP A 168 -13.73 20.73 -11.94
C ASP A 168 -13.50 21.89 -12.93
N LYS A 169 -12.24 22.22 -13.27
CA LYS A 169 -11.91 23.27 -14.24
C LYS A 169 -12.41 22.93 -15.65
N LEU A 170 -12.22 21.67 -16.09
CA LEU A 170 -12.68 21.23 -17.42
C LEU A 170 -14.21 21.26 -17.54
N ILE A 171 -14.94 20.94 -16.47
CA ILE A 171 -16.40 21.01 -16.41
C ILE A 171 -16.86 22.46 -16.56
N ASP A 172 -16.21 23.41 -15.87
CA ASP A 172 -16.60 24.80 -15.97
C ASP A 172 -16.34 25.39 -17.37
N LEU A 173 -15.17 25.08 -17.98
CA LEU A 173 -14.88 25.46 -19.36
C LEU A 173 -15.84 24.77 -20.36
N GLN A 174 -16.22 23.52 -20.10
CA GLN A 174 -17.16 22.79 -20.97
C GLN A 174 -18.57 23.37 -20.89
N LYS A 175 -19.02 23.85 -19.73
CA LYS A 175 -20.30 24.56 -19.60
C LYS A 175 -20.32 25.81 -20.48
N GLU A 176 -19.25 26.63 -20.44
CA GLU A 176 -19.13 27.80 -21.29
C GLU A 176 -19.20 27.42 -22.79
N ILE A 177 -18.55 26.31 -23.20
CA ILE A 177 -18.63 25.82 -24.58
C ILE A 177 -20.06 25.38 -24.94
N VAL A 178 -20.78 24.72 -24.02
CA VAL A 178 -22.19 24.33 -24.25
C VAL A 178 -23.07 25.57 -24.42
N ASP A 179 -22.87 26.60 -23.59
CA ASP A 179 -23.61 27.86 -23.67
C ASP A 179 -23.36 28.55 -25.02
N LEU A 180 -22.13 28.61 -25.49
CA LEU A 180 -21.77 29.16 -26.80
C LEU A 180 -22.42 28.34 -27.96
N ARG A 181 -22.42 27.04 -27.89
CA ARG A 181 -23.05 26.16 -28.88
C ARG A 181 -24.57 26.27 -28.88
N GLN A 182 -25.16 26.50 -27.70
CA GLN A 182 -26.59 26.82 -27.60
C GLN A 182 -26.91 28.12 -28.33
N GLU A 183 -26.08 29.15 -28.11
CA GLU A 183 -26.23 30.45 -28.80
C GLU A 183 -26.11 30.33 -30.32
N ILE A 184 -25.16 29.53 -30.82
CA ILE A 184 -25.03 29.22 -32.24
C ILE A 184 -26.28 28.54 -32.78
N TYR A 185 -26.81 27.54 -32.06
CA TYR A 185 -28.02 26.83 -32.44
C TYR A 185 -29.21 27.77 -32.54
N ASP A 186 -29.41 28.65 -31.56
CA ASP A 186 -30.51 29.61 -31.52
C ASP A 186 -30.40 30.64 -32.68
N LEU A 187 -29.21 31.11 -32.97
CA LEU A 187 -28.94 31.99 -34.12
C LEU A 187 -29.24 31.29 -35.45
N MET A 188 -28.81 30.04 -35.60
CA MET A 188 -29.11 29.25 -36.82
C MET A 188 -30.60 28.97 -36.96
N LEU A 189 -31.29 28.68 -35.86
CA LEU A 189 -32.74 28.44 -35.87
C LEU A 189 -33.52 29.71 -36.27
N ALA A 190 -33.14 30.88 -35.72
CA ALA A 190 -33.73 32.16 -36.09
C ALA A 190 -33.47 32.50 -37.59
N SER A 191 -32.23 32.35 -38.02
CA SER A 191 -31.85 32.60 -39.42
C SER A 191 -32.58 31.67 -40.42
N ASN A 192 -32.82 30.42 -40.03
CA ASN A 192 -33.58 29.46 -40.85
C ASN A 192 -35.05 29.88 -41.00
N ARG A 193 -35.66 30.37 -39.92
CA ARG A 193 -37.05 30.88 -39.96
C ARG A 193 -37.23 32.06 -40.89
N GLU A 194 -36.20 32.91 -41.01
CA GLU A 194 -36.15 34.05 -41.93
C GLU A 194 -35.66 33.67 -43.34
N GLY A 195 -35.37 32.38 -43.60
CA GLY A 195 -34.88 31.89 -44.90
C GLY A 195 -33.43 32.25 -45.19
N LEU A 196 -32.65 32.71 -44.20
CA LEU A 196 -31.26 33.14 -44.34
C LEU A 196 -30.24 31.99 -44.05
N ALA A 197 -30.67 30.89 -43.48
CA ALA A 197 -29.87 29.70 -43.22
C ALA A 197 -30.60 28.43 -43.69
N SER A 198 -29.85 27.39 -44.07
CA SER A 198 -30.43 26.11 -44.45
C SER A 198 -30.84 25.26 -43.22
N THR A 199 -31.79 24.38 -43.43
CA THR A 199 -32.13 23.35 -42.42
C THR A 199 -30.91 22.48 -42.09
N ALA A 200 -30.00 22.23 -43.03
CA ALA A 200 -28.77 21.50 -42.81
C ALA A 200 -27.84 22.21 -41.82
N ASP A 201 -27.73 23.54 -41.91
CA ASP A 201 -26.92 24.34 -40.96
C ASP A 201 -27.49 24.30 -39.53
N THR A 202 -28.81 24.38 -39.39
CA THR A 202 -29.49 24.24 -38.09
C THR A 202 -29.26 22.85 -37.49
N VAL A 203 -29.36 21.80 -38.31
CA VAL A 203 -29.08 20.41 -37.86
C VAL A 203 -27.62 20.24 -37.44
N LYS A 204 -26.67 20.88 -38.20
CA LYS A 204 -25.24 20.86 -37.86
C LYS A 204 -24.97 21.55 -36.50
N ALA A 205 -25.57 22.73 -36.28
CA ALA A 205 -25.44 23.44 -35.02
C ALA A 205 -26.00 22.62 -33.85
N ASN A 206 -27.18 22.00 -34.03
CA ASN A 206 -27.78 21.14 -33.00
C ASN A 206 -26.90 19.92 -32.69
N LYS A 207 -26.32 19.28 -33.70
CA LYS A 207 -25.37 18.17 -33.47
C LYS A 207 -24.18 18.59 -32.62
N SER A 208 -23.61 19.79 -32.87
CA SER A 208 -22.50 20.33 -32.14
C SER A 208 -22.88 20.60 -30.65
N LEU A 209 -24.09 21.16 -30.43
CA LEU A 209 -24.63 21.36 -29.08
C LEU A 209 -24.80 20.04 -28.31
N VAL A 210 -25.45 19.06 -28.93
CA VAL A 210 -25.66 17.74 -28.30
C VAL A 210 -24.33 17.05 -27.99
N GLN A 211 -23.33 17.17 -28.87
CA GLN A 211 -21.99 16.67 -28.61
C GLN A 211 -21.39 17.36 -27.39
N GLY A 212 -21.45 18.69 -27.30
CA GLY A 212 -20.93 19.44 -26.13
C GLY A 212 -21.59 19.05 -24.80
N GLN A 213 -22.91 18.81 -24.84
CA GLN A 213 -23.66 18.30 -23.67
C GLN A 213 -23.23 16.89 -23.29
N THR A 214 -23.00 16.01 -24.26
CA THR A 214 -22.50 14.64 -24.03
C THR A 214 -21.10 14.67 -23.39
N ASP A 215 -20.19 15.52 -23.89
CA ASP A 215 -18.86 15.69 -23.35
C ASP A 215 -18.91 16.21 -21.90
N LEU A 216 -19.84 17.12 -21.59
CA LEU A 216 -20.04 17.62 -20.22
C LEU A 216 -20.49 16.50 -19.26
N ILE A 217 -21.43 15.67 -19.67
CA ILE A 217 -21.92 14.52 -18.90
C ILE A 217 -20.75 13.54 -18.62
N GLU A 218 -19.90 13.28 -19.61
CA GLU A 218 -18.76 12.37 -19.46
C GLU A 218 -17.73 12.93 -18.47
N LEU A 219 -17.42 14.24 -18.50
CA LEU A 219 -16.55 14.88 -17.54
C LEU A 219 -17.11 14.83 -16.12
N GLN A 220 -18.42 15.06 -15.95
CA GLN A 220 -19.10 14.95 -14.67
C GLN A 220 -19.01 13.53 -14.10
N LYS A 221 -19.27 12.51 -14.94
CA LYS A 221 -19.14 11.10 -14.54
C LYS A 221 -17.71 10.76 -14.09
N GLN A 222 -16.70 11.19 -14.83
CA GLN A 222 -15.29 10.97 -14.47
C GLN A 222 -14.94 11.62 -13.12
N ARG A 223 -15.46 12.83 -12.86
CA ARG A 223 -15.29 13.51 -11.58
C ARG A 223 -15.89 12.71 -10.43
N GLU A 224 -17.12 12.22 -10.57
CA GLU A 224 -17.79 11.39 -9.56
C GLU A 224 -16.95 10.13 -9.23
N PHE A 225 -16.44 9.44 -10.27
CA PHE A 225 -15.62 8.25 -10.06
C PHE A 225 -14.34 8.57 -9.27
N LEU A 226 -13.66 9.68 -9.58
CA LEU A 226 -12.48 10.08 -8.83
C LEU A 226 -12.80 10.53 -7.40
N LEU A 227 -13.95 11.15 -7.17
CA LEU A 227 -14.42 11.48 -5.82
C LEU A 227 -14.67 10.21 -5.00
N HIS A 228 -15.33 9.20 -5.57
CA HIS A 228 -15.51 7.91 -4.91
C HIS A 228 -14.15 7.24 -4.61
N GLN A 229 -13.22 7.28 -5.55
CA GLN A 229 -11.86 6.75 -5.35
C GLN A 229 -11.14 7.48 -4.21
N LEU A 230 -11.21 8.83 -4.17
CA LEU A 230 -10.62 9.62 -3.10
C LEU A 230 -11.23 9.28 -1.73
N ALA A 231 -12.57 9.09 -1.67
CA ALA A 231 -13.26 8.69 -0.44
C ALA A 231 -12.69 7.38 0.11
N VAL A 232 -12.57 6.36 -0.73
CA VAL A 232 -11.97 5.06 -0.35
C VAL A 232 -10.53 5.23 0.13
N LEU A 233 -9.72 6.03 -0.59
CA LEU A 233 -8.32 6.28 -0.22
C LEU A 233 -8.17 6.96 1.14
N VAL A 234 -9.07 7.88 1.50
CA VAL A 234 -9.06 8.55 2.82
C VAL A 234 -9.79 7.76 3.90
N GLY A 235 -10.32 6.57 3.58
CA GLY A 235 -11.03 5.70 4.51
C GLY A 235 -12.42 6.20 4.89
N ASP A 236 -13.09 6.87 3.97
CA ASP A 236 -14.46 7.40 4.12
C ASP A 236 -15.47 6.69 3.21
N SER A 237 -16.77 6.87 3.47
CA SER A 237 -17.82 6.34 2.60
C SER A 237 -17.90 7.14 1.29
N PRO A 238 -18.02 6.47 0.13
CA PRO A 238 -18.30 7.14 -1.14
C PRO A 238 -19.57 7.99 -1.17
N GLU A 239 -20.47 7.84 -0.19
CA GLU A 239 -21.69 8.64 -0.07
C GLU A 239 -21.40 10.07 0.45
N ASN A 240 -20.25 10.30 1.11
CA ASN A 240 -19.89 11.57 1.74
C ASN A 240 -19.10 12.51 0.82
N VAL A 241 -19.04 12.24 -0.49
CA VAL A 241 -18.18 12.99 -1.44
C VAL A 241 -18.55 14.46 -1.61
N SER A 242 -19.80 14.85 -1.30
CA SER A 242 -20.27 16.23 -1.35
C SER A 242 -19.53 17.15 -0.37
N GLU A 243 -18.97 16.61 0.71
CA GLU A 243 -18.24 17.34 1.74
C GLU A 243 -16.76 17.60 1.38
N PHE A 244 -16.28 17.02 0.27
CA PHE A 244 -14.87 17.10 -0.12
C PHE A 244 -14.53 18.45 -0.71
N LYS A 245 -13.92 19.31 0.12
CA LYS A 245 -13.43 20.64 -0.29
C LYS A 245 -12.18 20.52 -1.16
N ARG A 246 -12.08 21.39 -2.13
CA ARG A 246 -10.93 21.48 -3.05
C ARG A 246 -10.48 22.92 -3.18
N THR A 247 -9.19 23.09 -3.40
CA THR A 247 -8.61 24.39 -3.71
C THR A 247 -8.95 24.77 -5.16
N PRO A 248 -9.38 26.00 -5.44
CA PRO A 248 -9.63 26.44 -6.81
C PRO A 248 -8.40 26.25 -7.71
N PHE A 249 -8.63 25.85 -8.97
CA PHE A 249 -7.57 25.54 -9.93
C PHE A 249 -6.52 26.66 -10.05
N GLU A 250 -6.93 27.92 -10.00
CA GLU A 250 -6.09 29.12 -10.14
C GLU A 250 -5.06 29.26 -9.02
N ASN A 251 -5.32 28.68 -7.85
CA ASN A 251 -4.45 28.74 -6.67
C ASN A 251 -3.47 27.57 -6.57
N ILE A 252 -3.55 26.61 -7.52
CA ILE A 252 -2.65 25.44 -7.50
C ILE A 252 -1.30 25.84 -8.06
N ASN A 253 -0.28 25.69 -7.24
CA ASN A 253 1.12 25.82 -7.65
C ASN A 253 2.01 24.84 -6.87
N TYR A 254 3.25 24.71 -7.31
CA TYR A 254 4.29 23.97 -6.60
C TYR A 254 5.50 24.89 -6.38
N THR A 255 5.90 25.05 -5.12
CA THR A 255 6.98 25.97 -4.71
C THR A 255 8.30 25.23 -4.42
N GLY A 256 8.29 23.92 -4.43
CA GLY A 256 9.48 23.10 -4.18
C GLY A 256 10.48 23.15 -5.33
N VAL A 257 11.72 22.84 -5.02
CA VAL A 257 12.79 22.73 -6.00
C VAL A 257 12.87 21.27 -6.47
N ILE A 258 12.69 21.07 -7.78
CA ILE A 258 12.88 19.74 -8.40
C ILE A 258 14.35 19.64 -8.83
N PRO A 259 15.11 18.64 -8.33
CA PRO A 259 16.49 18.45 -8.75
C PRO A 259 16.55 18.00 -10.23
N SER A 260 17.48 18.56 -10.97
CA SER A 260 17.73 18.18 -12.37
C SER A 260 18.37 16.79 -12.52
N GLU A 261 19.04 16.34 -11.47
CA GLU A 261 19.73 15.03 -11.39
C GLU A 261 19.50 14.43 -10.01
N ILE A 262 19.35 13.11 -9.98
CA ILE A 262 19.17 12.35 -8.74
C ILE A 262 20.34 11.40 -8.57
N SER A 263 21.02 11.49 -7.40
CA SER A 263 22.12 10.58 -7.07
C SER A 263 21.63 9.13 -6.96
N SER A 264 22.42 8.19 -7.44
CA SER A 264 22.19 6.75 -7.27
C SER A 264 22.06 6.32 -5.80
N ASP A 265 22.60 7.12 -4.86
CA ASP A 265 22.47 6.86 -3.42
C ASP A 265 21.03 6.93 -2.92
N ILE A 266 20.15 7.63 -3.63
CA ILE A 266 18.72 7.69 -3.31
C ILE A 266 18.03 6.38 -3.68
N ILE A 267 18.46 5.74 -4.77
CA ILE A 267 17.87 4.48 -5.25
C ILE A 267 18.04 3.37 -4.21
N VAL A 268 19.22 3.27 -3.59
CA VAL A 268 19.48 2.24 -2.56
C VAL A 268 18.70 2.46 -1.26
N GLN A 269 18.07 3.63 -1.08
CA GLN A 269 17.21 3.93 0.06
C GLN A 269 15.71 3.66 -0.21
N ARG A 270 15.36 3.26 -1.42
CA ARG A 270 13.97 2.89 -1.78
C ARG A 270 13.52 1.67 -0.98
N PRO A 271 12.26 1.65 -0.54
CA PRO A 271 11.73 0.52 0.22
C PRO A 271 11.78 -0.81 -0.55
N ASP A 272 11.48 -0.80 -1.87
CA ASP A 272 11.50 -1.98 -2.72
C ASP A 272 12.90 -2.55 -2.90
N TYR A 273 13.91 -1.68 -3.05
CA TYR A 273 15.32 -2.07 -3.10
C TYR A 273 15.75 -2.73 -1.78
N LEU A 274 15.49 -2.07 -0.64
CA LEU A 274 15.85 -2.58 0.69
C LEU A 274 15.15 -3.91 1.02
N LYS A 275 13.89 -4.06 0.59
CA LYS A 275 13.19 -5.34 0.69
C LYS A 275 13.86 -6.42 -0.14
N ALA A 276 14.18 -6.12 -1.41
CA ALA A 276 14.82 -7.08 -2.30
C ALA A 276 16.18 -7.54 -1.75
N GLU A 277 16.97 -6.63 -1.17
CA GLU A 277 18.23 -6.95 -0.47
C GLU A 277 17.98 -7.88 0.72
N ALA A 278 17.01 -7.58 1.59
CA ALA A 278 16.65 -8.44 2.72
C ALA A 278 16.21 -9.84 2.27
N MET A 279 15.54 -9.96 1.10
CA MET A 279 15.15 -11.25 0.53
C MET A 279 16.35 -12.05 0.01
N VAL A 280 17.37 -11.41 -0.59
CA VAL A 280 18.63 -12.08 -0.99
C VAL A 280 19.36 -12.62 0.25
N GLU A 281 19.48 -11.80 1.30
CA GLU A 281 20.09 -12.24 2.56
C GLU A 281 19.34 -13.43 3.17
N LYS A 282 17.99 -13.36 3.20
CA LYS A 282 17.14 -14.47 3.64
C LYS A 282 17.40 -15.75 2.85
N ALA A 283 17.42 -15.66 1.53
CA ALA A 283 17.65 -16.82 0.67
C ALA A 283 19.03 -17.44 0.91
N GLY A 284 20.06 -16.62 1.14
CA GLY A 284 21.40 -17.07 1.55
C GLY A 284 21.40 -17.80 2.90
N ILE A 285 20.59 -17.33 3.87
CA ILE A 285 20.38 -18.01 5.15
C ILE A 285 19.68 -19.36 4.94
N ASP A 286 18.66 -19.41 4.09
CA ASP A 286 17.91 -20.65 3.80
C ASP A 286 18.82 -21.72 3.17
N VAL A 287 19.74 -21.36 2.27
CA VAL A 287 20.77 -22.25 1.75
C VAL A 287 21.67 -22.78 2.88
N ARG A 288 22.04 -21.92 3.83
CA ARG A 288 22.85 -22.29 5.00
C ARG A 288 22.11 -23.27 5.90
N VAL A 289 20.81 -23.05 6.15
CA VAL A 289 19.96 -23.97 6.89
C VAL A 289 19.90 -25.32 6.21
N ALA A 290 19.67 -25.36 4.89
CA ALA A 290 19.62 -26.61 4.12
C ALA A 290 20.95 -27.39 4.16
N ARG A 291 22.11 -26.71 4.23
CA ARG A 291 23.42 -27.35 4.47
C ARG A 291 23.50 -27.95 5.87
N LYS A 292 22.98 -27.26 6.89
CA LYS A 292 23.01 -27.71 8.30
C LYS A 292 22.06 -28.91 8.54
N GLU A 293 21.08 -29.16 7.67
CA GLU A 293 20.23 -30.36 7.73
C GLU A 293 21.01 -31.67 7.51
N PHE A 294 22.23 -31.65 7.00
CA PHE A 294 23.10 -32.78 6.89
C PHE A 294 23.85 -33.13 8.20
N LEU A 295 23.86 -32.22 9.16
CA LEU A 295 24.53 -32.38 10.44
C LEU A 295 23.65 -33.15 11.44
N PRO A 296 24.22 -33.79 12.48
CA PRO A 296 23.46 -34.43 13.52
C PRO A 296 22.54 -33.44 14.25
N THR A 297 21.33 -33.88 14.61
CA THR A 297 20.48 -33.17 15.56
C THR A 297 20.64 -33.79 16.94
N ILE A 298 20.82 -32.95 17.95
CA ILE A 298 20.98 -33.37 19.34
C ILE A 298 19.73 -33.00 20.11
N ASN A 299 19.01 -34.01 20.57
CA ASN A 299 17.75 -33.84 21.29
C ASN A 299 17.97 -34.22 22.76
N LEU A 300 17.55 -33.34 23.65
CA LEU A 300 17.46 -33.58 25.07
C LEU A 300 15.99 -33.78 25.45
N THR A 301 15.67 -34.92 26.08
CA THR A 301 14.32 -35.22 26.49
C THR A 301 14.33 -35.47 28.01
N GLY A 302 13.50 -34.73 28.73
CA GLY A 302 13.18 -34.96 30.11
C GLY A 302 11.80 -35.55 30.26
N LEU A 303 11.67 -36.61 31.06
CA LEU A 303 10.40 -37.21 31.43
C LEU A 303 10.28 -37.20 32.96
N ALA A 304 9.18 -36.67 33.45
CA ALA A 304 8.74 -36.90 34.85
C ALA A 304 7.33 -37.52 34.77
N LEU A 305 7.21 -38.76 35.26
CA LEU A 305 5.94 -39.48 35.32
C LEU A 305 5.51 -39.56 36.76
N PHE A 306 4.43 -38.89 37.13
CA PHE A 306 3.76 -39.06 38.38
C PHE A 306 2.72 -40.15 38.18
N ASN A 307 2.75 -41.16 39.05
CA ASN A 307 1.83 -42.30 38.97
C ASN A 307 1.22 -42.54 40.36
N ALA A 308 -0.10 -42.65 40.40
CA ALA A 308 -0.84 -42.86 41.65
C ALA A 308 -2.04 -43.77 41.42
N ALA A 309 -2.41 -44.51 42.51
CA ALA A 309 -3.60 -45.34 42.54
C ALA A 309 -4.88 -44.54 42.89
N ASP A 310 -4.73 -43.34 43.39
CA ASP A 310 -5.83 -42.46 43.72
C ASP A 310 -5.58 -41.03 43.18
N PHE A 311 -6.65 -40.28 42.94
CA PHE A 311 -6.58 -38.93 42.39
C PHE A 311 -5.87 -37.92 43.31
N GLY A 312 -6.02 -38.07 44.62
CA GLY A 312 -5.43 -37.15 45.60
C GLY A 312 -3.91 -37.21 45.65
N SER A 313 -3.32 -38.34 45.28
CA SER A 313 -1.87 -38.55 45.24
C SER A 313 -1.27 -38.45 43.83
N ALA A 314 -2.08 -38.15 42.82
CA ALA A 314 -1.67 -38.08 41.39
C ALA A 314 -0.53 -37.08 41.09
N TRP A 315 -0.29 -36.13 42.02
CA TRP A 315 0.77 -35.12 41.95
C TRP A 315 1.84 -35.29 43.02
N SER A 316 1.82 -36.41 43.73
CA SER A 316 2.77 -36.70 44.81
C SER A 316 4.12 -37.14 44.23
N THR A 317 5.19 -36.64 44.80
CA THR A 317 6.57 -37.06 44.45
C THR A 317 6.90 -38.50 44.89
N LYS A 318 6.08 -39.13 45.74
CA LYS A 318 6.33 -40.51 46.26
C LYS A 318 6.24 -41.57 45.19
N GLY A 319 5.53 -41.32 44.07
CA GLY A 319 5.43 -42.21 42.90
C GLY A 319 6.09 -41.67 41.65
N MET A 320 6.94 -40.64 41.78
CA MET A 320 7.54 -40.00 40.62
C MET A 320 8.68 -40.86 40.03
N LEU A 321 8.59 -41.15 38.74
CA LEU A 321 9.69 -41.63 37.91
C LEU A 321 10.23 -40.44 37.09
N ALA A 322 11.51 -40.11 37.25
CA ALA A 322 12.16 -39.07 36.46
C ALA A 322 13.28 -39.69 35.57
N ALA A 323 13.34 -39.28 34.34
CA ALA A 323 14.38 -39.71 33.42
C ALA A 323 14.86 -38.51 32.55
N LEU A 324 16.15 -38.45 32.34
CA LEU A 324 16.78 -37.54 31.38
C LEU A 324 17.48 -38.36 30.30
N ALA A 325 17.21 -38.07 29.05
CA ALA A 325 17.84 -38.73 27.91
C ALA A 325 18.43 -37.67 26.97
N ALA A 326 19.63 -37.97 26.45
CA ALA A 326 20.24 -37.21 25.40
C ALA A 326 20.46 -38.16 24.21
N GLY A 327 20.01 -37.74 23.02
CA GLY A 327 20.16 -38.53 21.79
C GLY A 327 20.70 -37.67 20.65
N ALA A 328 21.62 -38.23 19.86
CA ALA A 328 22.09 -37.61 18.63
C ALA A 328 21.61 -38.43 17.43
N ILE A 329 20.96 -37.79 16.46
CA ILE A 329 20.47 -38.45 15.24
C ILE A 329 21.22 -37.85 14.06
N LEU A 330 22.10 -38.67 13.45
CA LEU A 330 22.75 -38.38 12.17
C LEU A 330 21.94 -38.99 11.03
N PRO A 331 21.41 -38.21 10.11
CA PRO A 331 20.67 -38.73 8.97
C PRO A 331 21.64 -39.23 7.87
N VAL A 332 21.89 -40.54 7.86
CA VAL A 332 22.84 -41.18 6.93
C VAL A 332 22.22 -41.34 5.53
N PHE A 333 20.96 -41.74 5.46
CA PHE A 333 20.26 -41.95 4.19
C PHE A 333 18.82 -41.40 4.27
N THR A 334 18.45 -40.54 3.32
CA THR A 334 17.11 -39.90 3.25
C THR A 334 16.51 -40.00 1.85
N GLY A 335 16.89 -41.00 1.05
CA GLY A 335 16.37 -41.13 -0.31
C GLY A 335 16.67 -39.95 -1.23
N GLY A 336 17.77 -39.24 -1.02
CA GLY A 336 18.15 -38.07 -1.81
C GLY A 336 17.41 -36.74 -1.42
N ARG A 337 16.41 -36.78 -0.53
CA ARG A 337 15.58 -35.62 -0.17
C ARG A 337 16.40 -34.40 0.24
N ARG A 338 17.43 -34.54 1.07
CA ARG A 338 18.25 -33.42 1.55
C ARG A 338 19.10 -32.82 0.46
N VAL A 339 19.65 -33.66 -0.43
CA VAL A 339 20.41 -33.18 -1.61
C VAL A 339 19.51 -32.37 -2.53
N ALA A 340 18.30 -32.90 -2.80
CA ALA A 340 17.30 -32.20 -3.60
C ALA A 340 16.87 -30.86 -2.93
N ASN A 341 16.63 -30.86 -1.61
CA ASN A 341 16.29 -29.64 -0.87
C ASN A 341 17.41 -28.58 -0.93
N LEU A 342 18.68 -29.00 -0.76
CA LEU A 342 19.81 -28.06 -0.89
C LEU A 342 19.92 -27.49 -2.31
N LYS A 343 19.72 -28.32 -3.36
CA LYS A 343 19.69 -27.87 -4.75
C LYS A 343 18.53 -26.88 -4.97
N LEU A 344 17.34 -27.20 -4.48
CA LEU A 344 16.17 -26.31 -4.53
C LEU A 344 16.48 -24.95 -3.89
N LYS A 345 17.06 -24.93 -2.69
CA LYS A 345 17.39 -23.66 -2.00
C LYS A 345 18.45 -22.83 -2.75
N LYS A 346 19.39 -23.48 -3.45
CA LYS A 346 20.34 -22.76 -4.31
C LYS A 346 19.64 -22.14 -5.52
N VAL A 347 18.78 -22.88 -6.22
CA VAL A 347 18.00 -22.34 -7.35
C VAL A 347 17.11 -21.17 -6.89
N GLN A 348 16.45 -21.30 -5.72
CA GLN A 348 15.66 -20.21 -5.14
C GLN A 348 16.52 -18.98 -4.81
N TYR A 349 17.75 -19.18 -4.34
CA TYR A 349 18.69 -18.07 -4.13
C TYR A 349 19.03 -17.33 -5.44
N ASP A 350 19.35 -18.09 -6.50
CA ASP A 350 19.66 -17.50 -7.80
C ASP A 350 18.44 -16.76 -8.40
N GLU A 351 17.23 -17.31 -8.22
CA GLU A 351 15.97 -16.66 -8.62
C GLU A 351 15.77 -15.33 -7.86
N ILE A 352 15.97 -15.32 -6.55
CA ILE A 352 15.83 -14.11 -5.73
C ILE A 352 16.91 -13.06 -6.08
N LEU A 353 18.13 -13.50 -6.37
CA LEU A 353 19.19 -12.62 -6.85
C LEU A 353 18.81 -11.95 -8.19
N ASN A 354 18.26 -12.71 -9.13
CA ASN A 354 17.78 -12.14 -10.39
C ASN A 354 16.63 -11.13 -10.17
N LYS A 355 15.70 -11.41 -9.24
CA LYS A 355 14.65 -10.45 -8.86
C LYS A 355 15.22 -9.17 -8.26
N TYR A 356 16.24 -9.27 -7.41
CA TYR A 356 16.96 -8.11 -6.87
C TYR A 356 17.59 -7.25 -7.97
N LEU A 357 18.30 -7.88 -8.93
CA LEU A 357 18.90 -7.18 -10.05
C LEU A 357 17.84 -6.50 -10.93
N GLN A 358 16.71 -7.20 -11.19
CA GLN A 358 15.59 -6.65 -11.94
C GLN A 358 14.96 -5.45 -11.21
N THR A 359 14.76 -5.54 -9.90
CA THR A 359 14.22 -4.43 -9.08
C THR A 359 15.13 -3.21 -9.19
N ASN A 360 16.45 -3.40 -9.17
CA ASN A 360 17.41 -2.31 -9.33
C ASN A 360 17.29 -1.62 -10.70
N LEU A 361 17.23 -2.39 -11.78
CA LEU A 361 17.05 -1.84 -13.14
C LEU A 361 15.72 -1.09 -13.27
N THR A 362 14.64 -1.65 -12.73
CA THR A 362 13.32 -1.02 -12.75
C THR A 362 13.32 0.28 -11.94
N ALA A 363 13.97 0.30 -10.77
CA ALA A 363 14.07 1.50 -9.95
C ALA A 363 14.82 2.63 -10.66
N ILE A 364 15.93 2.31 -11.36
CA ILE A 364 16.67 3.28 -12.18
C ILE A 364 15.80 3.80 -13.33
N GLN A 365 15.06 2.90 -14.01
CA GLN A 365 14.16 3.28 -15.09
C GLN A 365 13.07 4.23 -14.57
N GLU A 366 12.37 3.89 -13.49
CA GLU A 366 11.28 4.71 -12.93
C GLU A 366 11.75 6.13 -12.57
N VAL A 367 12.94 6.27 -11.98
CA VAL A 367 13.50 7.58 -11.63
C VAL A 367 13.83 8.37 -12.90
N ASN A 368 14.46 7.74 -13.90
CA ASN A 368 14.80 8.41 -15.15
C ASN A 368 13.56 8.83 -15.93
N ASP A 369 12.55 7.94 -16.02
CA ASP A 369 11.28 8.24 -16.70
C ASP A 369 10.55 9.40 -16.01
N ALA A 370 10.52 9.41 -14.67
CA ALA A 370 9.91 10.50 -13.91
C ALA A 370 10.65 11.85 -14.11
N LEU A 371 11.99 11.85 -14.12
CA LEU A 371 12.78 13.06 -14.43
C LEU A 371 12.54 13.57 -15.83
N VAL A 372 12.48 12.67 -16.81
CA VAL A 372 12.16 13.02 -18.21
C VAL A 372 10.76 13.61 -18.31
N SER A 373 9.76 13.01 -17.67
CA SER A 373 8.40 13.52 -17.63
C SER A 373 8.34 14.92 -17.06
N VAL A 374 8.89 15.13 -15.83
CA VAL A 374 8.93 16.46 -15.21
C VAL A 374 9.56 17.49 -16.13
N LYS A 375 10.70 17.19 -16.75
CA LYS A 375 11.38 18.13 -17.67
C LYS A 375 10.55 18.42 -18.90
N LYS A 376 10.05 17.38 -19.58
CA LYS A 376 9.37 17.53 -20.87
C LYS A 376 7.99 18.11 -20.73
N ASP A 377 7.26 17.76 -19.68
CA ASP A 377 5.93 18.32 -19.46
C ASP A 377 5.99 19.77 -18.94
N THR A 378 7.06 20.16 -18.22
CA THR A 378 7.34 21.57 -17.94
C THR A 378 7.67 22.36 -19.19
N GLU A 379 8.49 21.83 -20.10
CA GLU A 379 8.77 22.44 -21.41
C GLU A 379 7.46 22.58 -22.22
N LYS A 380 6.66 21.52 -22.31
CA LYS A 380 5.35 21.49 -23.00
C LYS A 380 4.37 22.50 -22.38
N MET A 381 4.29 22.57 -21.04
CA MET A 381 3.47 23.54 -20.34
C MET A 381 3.82 24.98 -20.71
N THR A 382 5.12 25.28 -20.83
CA THR A 382 5.59 26.60 -21.26
C THR A 382 5.10 26.94 -22.68
N GLN A 383 5.17 25.98 -23.61
CA GLN A 383 4.68 26.19 -24.97
C GLN A 383 3.15 26.30 -25.02
N THR A 384 2.44 25.49 -24.26
CA THR A 384 0.97 25.53 -24.17
C THR A 384 0.48 26.86 -23.62
N LYS A 385 1.13 27.41 -22.58
CA LYS A 385 0.82 28.76 -22.06
C LYS A 385 1.05 29.83 -23.12
N LYS A 386 2.18 29.76 -23.85
CA LYS A 386 2.45 30.70 -24.97
C LYS A 386 1.38 30.62 -26.05
N GLN A 387 0.93 29.41 -26.40
CA GLN A 387 -0.17 29.21 -27.37
C GLN A 387 -1.48 29.83 -26.84
N ALA A 388 -1.80 29.65 -25.54
CA ALA A 388 -2.98 30.26 -24.93
C ALA A 388 -2.93 31.80 -24.95
N GLU A 389 -1.76 32.41 -24.74
CA GLU A 389 -1.58 33.86 -24.86
C GLU A 389 -1.81 34.34 -26.29
N LEU A 390 -1.36 33.58 -27.31
CA LEU A 390 -1.61 33.90 -28.72
C LEU A 390 -3.10 33.79 -29.05
N GLU A 391 -3.78 32.72 -28.63
CA GLU A 391 -5.23 32.56 -28.85
C GLU A 391 -6.03 33.65 -28.12
N LYS A 392 -5.63 34.02 -26.93
CA LYS A 392 -6.25 35.15 -26.22
C LYS A 392 -6.09 36.46 -26.97
N THR A 393 -4.91 36.69 -27.53
CA THR A 393 -4.63 37.88 -28.34
C THR A 393 -5.47 37.88 -29.62
N ASP A 394 -5.56 36.75 -30.30
CA ASP A 394 -6.38 36.58 -31.52
C ASP A 394 -7.87 36.80 -31.19
N PHE A 395 -8.38 36.19 -30.12
CA PHE A 395 -9.75 36.44 -29.70
C PHE A 395 -10.02 37.92 -29.40
N MET A 396 -9.11 38.62 -28.70
CA MET A 396 -9.27 40.06 -28.41
C MET A 396 -9.31 40.88 -29.69
N TYR A 397 -8.43 40.60 -30.65
CA TYR A 397 -8.38 41.25 -31.96
C TYR A 397 -9.68 41.01 -32.77
N ASN A 398 -10.19 39.81 -32.82
CA ASN A 398 -11.42 39.49 -33.51
C ASN A 398 -12.66 40.03 -32.79
N ARG A 399 -12.66 40.12 -31.47
CA ARG A 399 -13.71 40.83 -30.69
C ARG A 399 -13.78 42.33 -31.09
N ASP A 400 -12.65 42.99 -31.29
CA ASP A 400 -12.63 44.38 -31.74
C ASP A 400 -13.14 44.52 -33.17
N LYS A 401 -12.82 43.59 -34.06
CA LYS A 401 -13.42 43.56 -35.43
C LYS A 401 -14.95 43.35 -35.40
N TYR A 402 -15.43 42.51 -34.49
CA TYR A 402 -16.86 42.33 -34.30
C TYR A 402 -17.53 43.65 -33.84
N ASN A 403 -16.93 44.34 -32.87
CA ASN A 403 -17.42 45.63 -32.41
C ASN A 403 -17.45 46.72 -33.49
N GLN A 404 -16.58 46.57 -34.52
CA GLN A 404 -16.56 47.43 -35.70
C GLN A 404 -17.49 46.96 -36.84
N GLY A 405 -18.21 45.86 -36.64
CA GLY A 405 -19.10 45.27 -37.64
C GLY A 405 -18.39 44.56 -38.80
N VAL A 406 -17.10 44.19 -38.66
CA VAL A 406 -16.28 43.58 -39.74
C VAL A 406 -16.48 42.06 -39.78
N ILE A 407 -16.77 41.42 -38.69
CA ILE A 407 -17.05 39.98 -38.61
C ILE A 407 -18.41 39.70 -38.00
N SER A 408 -18.95 38.54 -38.25
CA SER A 408 -20.23 38.08 -37.71
C SER A 408 -20.13 37.68 -36.23
N LYS A 409 -21.27 37.63 -35.54
CA LYS A 409 -21.35 37.06 -34.18
C LYS A 409 -20.96 35.59 -34.16
N LEU A 410 -21.29 34.84 -35.21
CA LEU A 410 -20.94 33.43 -35.36
C LEU A 410 -19.41 33.24 -35.36
N ASP A 411 -18.70 34.10 -36.15
CA ASP A 411 -17.23 34.06 -36.19
C ASP A 411 -16.63 34.37 -34.81
N LEU A 412 -17.16 35.41 -34.15
CA LEU A 412 -16.68 35.75 -32.76
C LEU A 412 -16.85 34.60 -31.79
N ILE A 413 -18.00 33.89 -31.81
CA ILE A 413 -18.24 32.74 -30.93
C ILE A 413 -17.23 31.61 -31.25
N GLN A 414 -16.91 31.39 -32.53
CA GLN A 414 -15.90 30.39 -32.92
C GLN A 414 -14.51 30.72 -32.35
N PHE A 415 -14.08 31.99 -32.39
CA PHE A 415 -12.82 32.40 -31.74
C PHE A 415 -12.86 32.24 -30.25
N LYS A 416 -14.01 32.49 -29.57
CA LYS A 416 -14.16 32.23 -28.16
C LYS A 416 -14.11 30.75 -27.81
N GLU A 417 -14.71 29.87 -28.62
CA GLU A 417 -14.64 28.42 -28.45
C GLU A 417 -13.21 27.90 -28.61
N ASN A 418 -12.44 28.43 -29.55
CA ASN A 418 -11.03 28.11 -29.70
C ASN A 418 -10.23 28.48 -28.46
N LEU A 419 -10.45 29.69 -27.91
CA LEU A 419 -9.82 30.13 -26.66
C LEU A 419 -10.16 29.18 -25.51
N LEU A 420 -11.42 28.79 -25.30
CA LEU A 420 -11.81 27.86 -24.25
C LEU A 420 -11.20 26.46 -24.45
N THR A 421 -11.01 26.05 -25.70
CA THR A 421 -10.36 24.78 -26.03
C THR A 421 -8.90 24.77 -25.63
N ILE A 422 -8.16 25.85 -25.88
CA ILE A 422 -6.76 25.96 -25.44
C ILE A 422 -6.67 26.11 -23.90
N ASP A 423 -7.61 26.79 -23.25
CA ASP A 423 -7.67 26.89 -21.79
C ASP A 423 -7.88 25.51 -21.15
N LYS A 424 -8.68 24.63 -21.76
CA LYS A 424 -8.80 23.23 -21.33
C LYS A 424 -7.46 22.50 -21.43
N LEU A 425 -6.70 22.72 -22.51
CA LEU A 425 -5.38 22.11 -22.67
C LEU A 425 -4.36 22.61 -21.64
N VAL A 426 -4.39 23.93 -21.33
CA VAL A 426 -3.58 24.53 -20.25
C VAL A 426 -3.91 23.87 -18.90
N ALA A 427 -5.20 23.73 -18.59
CA ALA A 427 -5.64 23.10 -17.34
C ALA A 427 -5.18 21.63 -17.24
N GLN A 428 -5.26 20.88 -18.34
CA GLN A 428 -4.76 19.50 -18.39
C GLN A 428 -3.25 19.44 -18.14
N GLN A 429 -2.48 20.27 -18.85
CA GLN A 429 -1.02 20.25 -18.77
C GLN A 429 -0.50 20.73 -17.42
N GLN A 430 -1.16 21.71 -16.79
CA GLN A 430 -0.77 22.19 -15.46
C GLN A 430 -0.90 21.09 -14.41
N ILE A 431 -2.00 20.35 -14.42
CA ILE A 431 -2.20 19.24 -13.48
C ILE A 431 -1.30 18.05 -13.81
N GLU A 432 -1.02 17.79 -15.08
CA GLU A 432 -0.05 16.76 -15.48
C GLU A 432 1.31 17.02 -14.84
N CYS A 433 1.82 18.25 -14.88
CA CYS A 433 3.05 18.62 -14.16
C CYS A 433 2.97 18.35 -12.66
N MET A 434 1.82 18.62 -12.00
CA MET A 434 1.65 18.32 -10.56
C MET A 434 1.72 16.82 -10.28
N VAL A 435 1.11 16.00 -11.16
CA VAL A 435 1.13 14.53 -11.07
C VAL A 435 2.53 13.99 -11.34
N ASP A 436 3.30 14.60 -12.23
CA ASP A 436 4.69 14.23 -12.50
C ASP A 436 5.59 14.46 -11.28
N TYR A 437 5.40 15.57 -10.56
CA TYR A 437 6.13 15.80 -9.30
C TYR A 437 5.82 14.72 -8.26
N ILE A 438 4.56 14.29 -8.17
CA ILE A 438 4.15 13.18 -7.29
C ILE A 438 4.76 11.85 -7.77
N SER A 439 4.81 11.62 -9.07
CA SER A 439 5.41 10.42 -9.66
C SER A 439 6.91 10.35 -9.37
N LEU A 440 7.62 11.48 -9.47
CA LEU A 440 9.01 11.59 -9.09
C LEU A 440 9.22 11.33 -7.59
N TYR A 441 8.42 11.96 -6.72
CA TYR A 441 8.43 11.69 -5.29
C TYR A 441 8.27 10.20 -4.97
N LYS A 442 7.32 9.52 -5.63
CA LYS A 442 7.12 8.08 -5.50
C LYS A 442 8.35 7.29 -5.98
N ALA A 443 8.89 7.64 -7.16
CA ALA A 443 10.02 6.97 -7.77
C ALA A 443 11.31 7.04 -6.93
N VAL A 444 11.52 8.12 -6.17
CA VAL A 444 12.67 8.27 -5.26
C VAL A 444 12.39 7.77 -3.83
N GLY A 445 11.26 7.15 -3.58
CA GLY A 445 10.92 6.60 -2.27
C GLY A 445 10.76 7.65 -1.18
N SER A 446 10.11 8.79 -1.47
CA SER A 446 9.85 9.95 -0.58
C SER A 446 11.10 10.74 -0.15
N LYS A 447 12.20 10.70 -0.89
CA LYS A 447 13.48 11.31 -0.51
C LYS A 447 13.83 12.60 -1.28
N ILE A 448 12.82 13.32 -1.77
CA ILE A 448 12.97 14.67 -2.34
C ILE A 448 12.73 15.70 -1.26
#